data_9a74e6321d3f7fe9ab58014ca257c436
#
_entry.id   9a74e6321d3f7fe9ab58014ca257c436
#
_cell.length_a   1.000
_cell.length_b   1.000
_cell.length_c   1.000
_cell.angle_alpha   90.00
_cell.angle_beta   90.00
_cell.angle_gamma   90.00
#
_symmetry.space_group_name_H-M   'P 1'
#
loop_
_entity.id
_entity.type
_entity.pdbx_description
1 polymer ?
#
loop_
_entity_poly.entity_id
_entity_poly.type
_entity_poly.pdbx_seq_one_letter_code
_entity_poly.pdbx_strand_id
1 'polypeptide(L)'
;VLELFQRRIDERIPAAYLTGEAWFAGLSFKSDARALVPRSPIAELIECGFEPWLAGRDVSRALDLCTGSGCIAIAMGHYYPNWEVDGVDLSDDALSLAEENKERLQAHNVTLIKSDLFSGLTGRHYDLIVTNPPYVTNDETDALPQEYSYEPEMGLRAGDDGLDLVLKILRDAPLHLSEDGLLICEVGESEQHLIKLLPEVDFAWIEFKVGQMGIFAVECRELI
;
A
#
# COMPACT_ATOMS: atom_id res chain seq x y z
N VAL A 1 5.97 24.36 -18.92
CA VAL A 1 4.57 24.16 -18.46
C VAL A 1 3.66 23.79 -19.63
N LEU A 2 3.51 24.61 -20.69
CA LEU A 2 2.63 24.31 -21.84
C LEU A 2 2.98 22.97 -22.51
N GLU A 3 4.26 22.65 -22.65
CA GLU A 3 4.73 21.38 -23.22
C GLU A 3 4.27 20.18 -22.38
N LEU A 4 4.33 20.26 -21.04
CA LEU A 4 3.85 19.21 -20.14
C LEU A 4 2.33 19.02 -20.29
N PHE A 5 1.56 20.10 -20.40
CA PHE A 5 0.12 19.99 -20.65
C PHE A 5 -0.17 19.34 -21.99
N GLN A 6 0.58 19.71 -23.05
CA GLN A 6 0.41 19.11 -24.37
C GLN A 6 0.68 17.61 -24.32
N ARG A 7 1.79 17.19 -23.69
CA ARG A 7 2.12 15.78 -23.52
C ARG A 7 1.07 15.02 -22.68
N ARG A 8 0.53 15.66 -21.62
CA ARG A 8 -0.55 15.06 -20.81
C ARG A 8 -1.81 14.81 -21.64
N ILE A 9 -2.14 15.72 -22.56
CA ILE A 9 -3.32 15.62 -23.45
C ILE A 9 -3.10 14.60 -24.55
N ASP A 10 -1.98 14.68 -25.26
CA ASP A 10 -1.72 13.89 -26.47
C ASP A 10 -1.27 12.46 -26.16
N GLU A 11 -0.39 12.31 -25.18
CA GLU A 11 0.24 11.03 -24.81
C GLU A 11 -0.48 10.33 -23.64
N ARG A 12 -1.33 11.04 -22.89
CA ARG A 12 -2.06 10.53 -21.71
C ARG A 12 -1.14 10.05 -20.58
N ILE A 13 0.13 10.51 -20.54
CA ILE A 13 1.06 10.16 -19.45
C ILE A 13 0.54 10.70 -18.12
N PRO A 14 0.59 9.92 -17.01
CA PRO A 14 0.21 10.40 -15.67
C PRO A 14 0.93 11.71 -15.32
N ALA A 15 0.21 12.67 -14.76
CA ALA A 15 0.77 13.97 -14.39
C ALA A 15 1.97 13.83 -13.44
N ALA A 16 1.91 12.89 -12.50
CA ALA A 16 2.99 12.58 -11.58
C ALA A 16 4.27 12.13 -12.30
N TYR A 17 4.15 11.35 -13.39
CA TYR A 17 5.32 10.92 -14.17
C TYR A 17 5.88 12.05 -15.04
N LEU A 18 5.02 12.94 -15.54
CA LEU A 18 5.46 14.12 -16.31
C LEU A 18 6.22 15.12 -15.43
N THR A 19 5.81 15.29 -14.19
CA THR A 19 6.45 16.20 -13.23
C THR A 19 7.59 15.53 -12.45
N GLY A 20 7.61 14.20 -12.42
CA GLY A 20 8.53 13.42 -11.60
C GLY A 20 8.18 13.46 -10.11
N GLU A 21 6.95 13.90 -9.76
CA GLU A 21 6.56 14.14 -8.37
C GLU A 21 5.10 13.79 -8.11
N ALA A 22 4.83 13.17 -6.97
CA ALA A 22 3.50 12.88 -6.43
C ALA A 22 3.44 13.28 -4.96
N TRP A 23 2.25 13.65 -4.48
CA TRP A 23 2.03 13.98 -3.07
C TRP A 23 1.27 12.87 -2.37
N PHE A 24 1.73 12.47 -1.18
CA PHE A 24 1.09 11.47 -0.36
C PHE A 24 1.30 11.80 1.13
N ALA A 25 0.24 11.79 1.94
CA ALA A 25 0.28 12.15 3.36
C ALA A 25 1.08 13.45 3.62
N GLY A 26 0.83 14.51 2.83
CA GLY A 26 1.51 15.80 2.95
C GLY A 26 2.99 15.83 2.56
N LEU A 27 3.56 14.70 2.09
CA LEU A 27 4.95 14.56 1.67
C LEU A 27 5.08 14.49 0.14
N SER A 28 6.20 15.03 -0.41
CA SER A 28 6.49 15.00 -1.83
C SER A 28 7.42 13.82 -2.16
N PHE A 29 6.94 12.90 -2.98
CA PHE A 29 7.64 11.70 -3.43
C PHE A 29 8.07 11.83 -4.89
N LYS A 30 9.25 11.33 -5.24
CA LYS A 30 9.61 11.05 -6.62
C LYS A 30 8.68 9.99 -7.17
N SER A 31 8.19 10.19 -8.41
CA SER A 31 7.23 9.29 -9.05
C SER A 31 7.60 9.09 -10.51
N ASP A 32 7.73 7.85 -10.93
CA ASP A 32 7.99 7.45 -12.32
C ASP A 32 7.47 6.01 -12.57
N ALA A 33 7.65 5.50 -13.78
CA ALA A 33 7.09 4.22 -14.24
C ALA A 33 7.60 2.96 -13.50
N ARG A 34 8.47 3.10 -12.50
CA ARG A 34 8.94 1.97 -11.67
C ARG A 34 7.93 1.51 -10.62
N ALA A 35 6.98 2.37 -10.21
CA ALA A 35 5.94 2.04 -9.24
C ALA A 35 4.66 2.82 -9.53
N LEU A 36 3.52 2.37 -8.98
CA LEU A 36 2.26 3.07 -9.06
C LEU A 36 2.37 4.51 -8.53
N VAL A 37 1.59 5.42 -9.13
CA VAL A 37 1.41 6.77 -8.58
C VAL A 37 0.81 6.68 -7.19
N PRO A 38 1.43 7.27 -6.15
CA PRO A 38 0.87 7.33 -4.80
C PRO A 38 -0.52 7.99 -4.79
N ARG A 39 -1.56 7.24 -4.45
CA ARG A 39 -2.96 7.72 -4.43
C ARG A 39 -3.86 7.00 -3.42
N SER A 40 -3.30 6.12 -2.60
CA SER A 40 -4.05 5.35 -1.60
C SER A 40 -4.64 6.27 -0.52
N PRO A 41 -5.91 6.07 -0.11
CA PRO A 41 -6.51 6.77 1.03
C PRO A 41 -5.91 6.38 2.39
N ILE A 42 -5.05 5.37 2.45
CA ILE A 42 -4.23 5.04 3.64
C ILE A 42 -3.44 6.26 4.14
N ALA A 43 -3.13 7.23 3.26
CA ALA A 43 -2.57 8.52 3.66
C ALA A 43 -3.34 9.19 4.80
N GLU A 44 -4.69 9.19 4.74
CA GLU A 44 -5.55 9.78 5.78
C GLU A 44 -5.43 9.02 7.11
N LEU A 45 -5.28 7.69 7.07
CA LEU A 45 -5.06 6.88 8.29
C LEU A 45 -3.72 7.21 8.94
N ILE A 46 -2.66 7.36 8.15
CA ILE A 46 -1.34 7.74 8.66
C ILE A 46 -1.41 9.11 9.33
N GLU A 47 -2.05 10.10 8.70
CA GLU A 47 -2.16 11.45 9.24
C GLU A 47 -3.00 11.53 10.52
N CYS A 48 -4.00 10.64 10.72
CA CYS A 48 -4.85 10.62 11.91
C CYS A 48 -4.41 9.62 12.99
N GLY A 49 -3.24 9.00 12.87
CA GLY A 49 -2.72 8.08 13.89
C GLY A 49 -3.32 6.68 13.85
N PHE A 50 -3.91 6.30 12.72
CA PHE A 50 -4.67 5.05 12.59
C PHE A 50 -5.80 4.91 13.62
N GLU A 51 -6.30 6.05 14.11
CA GLU A 51 -7.45 6.07 15.02
C GLU A 51 -8.75 5.65 14.32
N PRO A 52 -9.63 4.92 14.98
CA PRO A 52 -9.57 4.50 16.41
C PRO A 52 -8.84 3.16 16.63
N TRP A 53 -8.34 2.48 15.59
CA TRP A 53 -7.84 1.09 15.67
C TRP A 53 -6.57 0.94 16.51
N LEU A 54 -5.69 1.95 16.53
CA LEU A 54 -4.48 1.95 17.36
C LEU A 54 -4.64 2.68 18.69
N ALA A 55 -5.86 3.13 19.04
CA ALA A 55 -6.11 3.82 20.31
C ALA A 55 -5.67 2.98 21.52
N GLY A 56 -4.68 3.51 22.26
CA GLY A 56 -4.15 2.85 23.46
C GLY A 56 -3.25 1.63 23.19
N ARG A 57 -2.82 1.42 21.96
CA ARG A 57 -1.83 0.38 21.59
C ARG A 57 -0.45 1.02 21.43
N ASP A 58 0.57 0.31 21.91
CA ASP A 58 1.96 0.68 21.67
C ASP A 58 2.43 -0.02 20.40
N VAL A 59 2.74 0.76 19.36
CA VAL A 59 3.34 0.26 18.12
C VAL A 59 4.82 0.56 18.13
N SER A 60 5.63 -0.47 17.98
CA SER A 60 7.08 -0.36 17.84
C SER A 60 7.56 -0.79 16.46
N ARG A 61 6.89 -1.75 15.85
CA ARG A 61 7.25 -2.29 14.53
C ARG A 61 6.07 -2.30 13.58
N ALA A 62 6.25 -1.67 12.42
CA ALA A 62 5.26 -1.64 11.35
C ALA A 62 5.83 -2.21 10.06
N LEU A 63 4.95 -2.80 9.24
CA LEU A 63 5.26 -3.32 7.91
C LEU A 63 4.37 -2.65 6.87
N ASP A 64 4.98 -2.18 5.78
CA ASP A 64 4.30 -1.84 4.53
C ASP A 64 4.58 -2.95 3.51
N LEU A 65 3.58 -3.77 3.22
CA LEU A 65 3.67 -4.88 2.29
C LEU A 65 3.18 -4.44 0.90
N CYS A 66 3.96 -4.74 -0.15
CA CYS A 66 3.79 -4.18 -1.50
C CYS A 66 4.05 -2.66 -1.53
N THR A 67 5.19 -2.25 -0.99
CA THR A 67 5.52 -0.83 -0.69
C THR A 67 5.62 0.07 -1.93
N GLY A 68 5.85 -0.49 -3.12
CA GLY A 68 5.97 0.26 -4.37
C GLY A 68 7.03 1.37 -4.30
N SER A 69 6.60 2.62 -4.44
CA SER A 69 7.48 3.80 -4.32
C SER A 69 7.96 4.10 -2.89
N GLY A 70 7.55 3.28 -1.91
CA GLY A 70 7.84 3.49 -0.49
C GLY A 70 6.92 4.50 0.20
N CYS A 71 5.86 4.98 -0.46
CA CYS A 71 5.11 6.12 0.04
C CYS A 71 4.43 5.84 1.39
N ILE A 72 3.86 4.65 1.60
CA ILE A 72 3.23 4.26 2.88
C ILE A 72 4.31 4.06 3.95
N ALA A 73 5.34 3.24 3.70
CA ALA A 73 6.42 2.99 4.65
C ALA A 73 7.11 4.27 5.11
N ILE A 74 7.48 5.14 4.16
CA ILE A 74 8.20 6.38 4.43
C ILE A 74 7.30 7.39 5.15
N ALA A 75 6.01 7.49 4.79
CA ALA A 75 5.07 8.34 5.51
C ALA A 75 4.89 7.84 6.95
N MET A 76 4.72 6.54 7.18
CA MET A 76 4.71 5.98 8.55
C MET A 76 5.99 6.32 9.31
N GLY A 77 7.16 6.12 8.69
CA GLY A 77 8.44 6.47 9.30
C GLY A 77 8.58 7.95 9.64
N HIS A 78 8.02 8.83 8.83
CA HIS A 78 8.02 10.28 9.04
C HIS A 78 7.11 10.70 10.21
N TYR A 79 5.87 10.22 10.23
CA TYR A 79 4.89 10.59 11.26
C TYR A 79 5.16 9.90 12.59
N TYR A 80 5.79 8.71 12.58
CA TYR A 80 6.09 7.90 13.76
C TYR A 80 7.58 7.60 13.87
N PRO A 81 8.43 8.60 14.24
CA PRO A 81 9.89 8.46 14.22
C PRO A 81 10.44 7.43 15.20
N ASN A 82 9.65 6.98 16.17
CA ASN A 82 10.01 5.94 17.13
C ASN A 82 9.68 4.52 16.65
N TRP A 83 8.96 4.37 15.52
CA TRP A 83 8.68 3.06 14.95
C TRP A 83 9.84 2.56 14.11
N GLU A 84 10.07 1.26 14.10
CA GLU A 84 10.86 0.57 13.09
C GLU A 84 9.90 0.15 11.97
N VAL A 85 10.11 0.67 10.77
CA VAL A 85 9.23 0.39 9.63
C VAL A 85 9.97 -0.43 8.59
N ASP A 86 9.44 -1.61 8.24
CA ASP A 86 9.91 -2.38 7.10
C ASP A 86 8.98 -2.09 5.89
N GLY A 87 9.57 -1.75 4.74
CA GLY A 87 8.87 -1.65 3.45
C GLY A 87 9.29 -2.79 2.54
N VAL A 88 8.34 -3.56 2.03
CA VAL A 88 8.62 -4.79 1.28
C VAL A 88 8.03 -4.74 -0.11
N ASP A 89 8.81 -5.11 -1.11
CA ASP A 89 8.34 -5.28 -2.49
C ASP A 89 9.07 -6.43 -3.20
N LEU A 90 8.43 -7.01 -4.20
CA LEU A 90 9.02 -8.01 -5.07
C LEU A 90 9.90 -7.38 -6.17
N SER A 91 9.55 -6.16 -6.60
CA SER A 91 10.17 -5.44 -7.71
C SER A 91 11.45 -4.71 -7.27
N ASP A 92 12.57 -5.04 -7.91
CA ASP A 92 13.82 -4.28 -7.74
C ASP A 92 13.67 -2.82 -8.19
N ASP A 93 12.89 -2.57 -9.24
CA ASP A 93 12.66 -1.22 -9.78
C ASP A 93 11.85 -0.38 -8.78
N ALA A 94 10.81 -0.94 -8.18
CA ALA A 94 10.02 -0.28 -7.14
C ALA A 94 10.89 0.04 -5.91
N LEU A 95 11.66 -0.93 -5.42
CA LEU A 95 12.59 -0.73 -4.30
C LEU A 95 13.67 0.30 -4.60
N SER A 96 14.16 0.38 -5.85
CA SER A 96 15.10 1.43 -6.26
C SER A 96 14.47 2.82 -6.15
N LEU A 97 13.20 2.98 -6.57
CA LEU A 97 12.47 4.24 -6.41
C LEU A 97 12.21 4.55 -4.93
N ALA A 98 11.83 3.53 -4.15
CA ALA A 98 11.59 3.68 -2.71
C ALA A 98 12.87 4.12 -1.97
N GLU A 99 14.05 3.60 -2.32
CA GLU A 99 15.32 4.03 -1.70
C GLU A 99 15.63 5.49 -2.02
N GLU A 100 15.42 5.94 -3.28
CA GLU A 100 15.56 7.36 -3.64
C GLU A 100 14.61 8.26 -2.82
N ASN A 101 13.37 7.81 -2.60
CA ASN A 101 12.39 8.53 -1.77
C ASN A 101 12.77 8.54 -0.29
N LYS A 102 13.24 7.42 0.23
CA LYS A 102 13.72 7.28 1.61
C LYS A 102 14.89 8.23 1.89
N GLU A 103 15.88 8.27 0.99
CA GLU A 103 17.01 9.21 1.09
C GLU A 103 16.53 10.67 1.01
N ARG A 104 15.67 11.00 0.05
CA ARG A 104 15.12 12.35 -0.14
C ARG A 104 14.38 12.86 1.09
N LEU A 105 13.60 11.99 1.74
CA LEU A 105 12.77 12.33 2.91
C LEU A 105 13.43 12.01 4.26
N GLN A 106 14.69 11.52 4.23
CA GLN A 106 15.50 11.20 5.42
C GLN A 106 14.80 10.24 6.39
N ALA A 107 14.08 9.24 5.86
CA ALA A 107 13.33 8.25 6.65
C ALA A 107 14.29 7.16 7.18
N HIS A 108 15.14 7.50 8.16
CA HIS A 108 16.21 6.63 8.65
C HIS A 108 15.72 5.39 9.41
N ASN A 109 14.50 5.43 9.91
CA ASN A 109 13.81 4.33 10.61
C ASN A 109 13.05 3.39 9.66
N VAL A 110 13.18 3.58 8.33
CA VAL A 110 12.59 2.71 7.31
C VAL A 110 13.67 1.78 6.75
N THR A 111 13.37 0.48 6.68
CA THR A 111 14.21 -0.55 6.03
C THR A 111 13.47 -1.11 4.83
N LEU A 112 14.10 -1.07 3.64
CA LEU A 112 13.52 -1.63 2.42
C LEU A 112 14.05 -3.05 2.19
N ILE A 113 13.14 -3.99 1.89
CA ILE A 113 13.45 -5.42 1.81
C ILE A 113 12.84 -6.00 0.54
N LYS A 114 13.63 -6.68 -0.25
CA LYS A 114 13.12 -7.47 -1.39
C LYS A 114 12.53 -8.78 -0.88
N SER A 115 11.24 -8.99 -1.14
CA SER A 115 10.54 -10.21 -0.75
C SER A 115 9.27 -10.42 -1.59
N ASP A 116 8.95 -11.68 -1.86
CA ASP A 116 7.60 -12.07 -2.31
C ASP A 116 6.73 -12.20 -1.05
N LEU A 117 5.90 -11.17 -0.83
CA LEU A 117 5.13 -10.99 0.40
C LEU A 117 6.00 -11.24 1.65
N PHE A 118 5.60 -12.17 2.50
CA PHE A 118 6.27 -12.47 3.77
C PHE A 118 7.51 -13.37 3.65
N SER A 119 7.85 -13.90 2.47
CA SER A 119 8.88 -14.94 2.31
C SER A 119 10.27 -14.56 2.83
N GLY A 120 10.63 -13.28 2.75
CA GLY A 120 11.89 -12.72 3.25
C GLY A 120 11.84 -12.25 4.71
N LEU A 121 10.72 -12.42 5.42
CA LEU A 121 10.47 -11.86 6.75
C LEU A 121 10.45 -12.91 7.87
N THR A 122 11.05 -14.06 7.65
CA THR A 122 11.05 -15.17 8.62
C THR A 122 11.48 -14.70 10.02
N GLY A 123 10.64 -14.97 11.02
CA GLY A 123 10.87 -14.62 12.44
C GLY A 123 10.68 -13.14 12.77
N ARG A 124 10.20 -12.33 11.85
CA ARG A 124 9.79 -10.94 12.13
C ARG A 124 8.31 -10.90 12.51
N HIS A 125 7.99 -10.10 13.52
CA HIS A 125 6.63 -9.83 13.94
C HIS A 125 6.40 -8.33 14.01
N TYR A 126 5.18 -7.89 13.69
CA TYR A 126 4.79 -6.49 13.57
C TYR A 126 3.53 -6.22 14.37
N ASP A 127 3.45 -5.05 14.97
CA ASP A 127 2.27 -4.56 15.68
C ASP A 127 1.23 -4.02 14.70
N LEU A 128 1.71 -3.55 13.52
CA LEU A 128 0.89 -3.06 12.44
C LEU A 128 1.43 -3.56 11.09
N ILE A 129 0.57 -4.17 10.30
CA ILE A 129 0.81 -4.45 8.88
C ILE A 129 -0.14 -3.59 8.07
N VAL A 130 0.40 -2.81 7.14
CA VAL A 130 -0.36 -2.02 6.18
C VAL A 130 -0.03 -2.53 4.78
N THR A 131 -1.02 -2.61 3.91
CA THR A 131 -0.78 -3.04 2.53
C THR A 131 -1.78 -2.44 1.56
N ASN A 132 -1.27 -2.01 0.42
CA ASN A 132 -2.05 -1.73 -0.78
C ASN A 132 -1.55 -2.66 -1.90
N PRO A 133 -1.96 -3.94 -1.89
CA PRO A 133 -1.51 -4.90 -2.88
C PRO A 133 -2.22 -4.67 -4.21
N PRO A 134 -1.75 -5.23 -5.33
CA PRO A 134 -2.55 -5.34 -6.54
C PRO A 134 -3.92 -5.99 -6.25
N TYR A 135 -5.00 -5.36 -6.70
CA TYR A 135 -6.38 -5.85 -6.49
C TYR A 135 -7.29 -5.66 -7.70
N VAL A 136 -6.77 -5.16 -8.82
CA VAL A 136 -7.57 -4.95 -10.04
C VAL A 136 -7.70 -6.26 -10.79
N THR A 137 -8.93 -6.63 -11.16
CA THR A 137 -9.19 -7.85 -11.94
C THR A 137 -8.60 -7.75 -13.35
N ASN A 138 -8.41 -8.90 -14.02
CA ASN A 138 -7.90 -8.92 -15.39
C ASN A 138 -8.80 -8.12 -16.34
N ASP A 139 -10.13 -8.32 -16.25
CA ASP A 139 -11.11 -7.63 -17.10
C ASP A 139 -11.15 -6.13 -16.87
N GLU A 140 -11.07 -5.69 -15.60
CA GLU A 140 -11.02 -4.27 -15.24
C GLU A 140 -9.71 -3.63 -15.70
N THR A 141 -8.57 -4.32 -15.57
CA THR A 141 -7.27 -3.80 -16.02
C THR A 141 -7.29 -3.50 -17.52
N ASP A 142 -7.91 -4.37 -18.33
CA ASP A 142 -8.03 -4.19 -19.78
C ASP A 142 -8.98 -3.01 -20.15
N ALA A 143 -9.86 -2.61 -19.24
CA ALA A 143 -10.79 -1.50 -19.40
C ALA A 143 -10.29 -0.17 -18.83
N LEU A 144 -9.14 -0.16 -18.12
CA LEU A 144 -8.59 1.05 -17.51
C LEU A 144 -8.28 2.13 -18.55
N PRO A 145 -8.39 3.41 -18.18
CA PRO A 145 -7.92 4.52 -19.00
C PRO A 145 -6.47 4.35 -19.43
N GLN A 146 -6.12 4.92 -20.60
CA GLN A 146 -4.77 4.81 -21.20
C GLN A 146 -3.65 5.23 -20.23
N GLU A 147 -3.92 6.11 -19.29
CA GLU A 147 -2.94 6.56 -18.29
C GLU A 147 -2.34 5.38 -17.50
N TYR A 148 -3.14 4.37 -17.19
CA TYR A 148 -2.69 3.20 -16.44
C TYR A 148 -1.73 2.30 -17.22
N SER A 149 -1.68 2.41 -18.56
CA SER A 149 -0.71 1.66 -19.37
C SER A 149 0.75 2.10 -19.15
N TYR A 150 0.96 3.24 -18.50
CA TYR A 150 2.29 3.71 -18.09
C TYR A 150 2.72 3.17 -16.73
N GLU A 151 1.77 2.68 -15.92
CA GLU A 151 2.06 2.13 -14.61
C GLU A 151 2.45 0.65 -14.72
N PRO A 152 3.30 0.11 -13.82
CA PRO A 152 3.71 -1.28 -13.90
C PRO A 152 2.52 -2.22 -13.71
N GLU A 153 2.29 -3.10 -14.66
CA GLU A 153 1.17 -4.05 -14.68
C GLU A 153 1.13 -4.93 -13.42
N MET A 154 2.31 -5.32 -12.91
CA MET A 154 2.45 -6.10 -11.68
C MET A 154 1.87 -5.39 -10.45
N GLY A 155 1.81 -4.06 -10.44
CA GLY A 155 1.22 -3.28 -9.37
C GLY A 155 -0.31 -3.15 -9.44
N LEU A 156 -0.94 -3.63 -10.52
CA LEU A 156 -2.37 -3.50 -10.77
C LEU A 156 -3.10 -4.86 -10.75
N ARG A 157 -2.63 -5.83 -11.55
CA ARG A 157 -3.33 -7.10 -11.78
C ARG A 157 -3.26 -8.05 -10.59
N ALA A 158 -4.42 -8.61 -10.22
CA ALA A 158 -4.57 -9.57 -9.13
C ALA A 158 -5.49 -10.75 -9.46
N GLY A 159 -5.38 -11.30 -10.67
CA GLY A 159 -6.17 -12.44 -11.09
C GLY A 159 -7.57 -12.10 -11.59
N ASP A 160 -8.47 -13.08 -11.55
CA ASP A 160 -9.82 -12.93 -12.12
C ASP A 160 -10.81 -12.23 -11.17
N ASP A 161 -10.58 -12.31 -9.86
CA ASP A 161 -11.44 -11.72 -8.82
C ASP A 161 -10.76 -10.60 -8.00
N GLY A 162 -9.50 -10.27 -8.32
CA GLY A 162 -8.73 -9.23 -7.62
C GLY A 162 -8.25 -9.64 -6.22
N LEU A 163 -8.43 -10.89 -5.79
CA LEU A 163 -8.16 -11.33 -4.42
C LEU A 163 -6.95 -12.25 -4.27
N ASP A 164 -6.28 -12.65 -5.35
CA ASP A 164 -5.20 -13.64 -5.32
C ASP A 164 -4.10 -13.34 -4.27
N LEU A 165 -3.66 -12.07 -4.18
CA LEU A 165 -2.66 -11.65 -3.22
C LEU A 165 -3.25 -11.40 -1.84
N VAL A 166 -4.44 -10.80 -1.77
CA VAL A 166 -5.15 -10.52 -0.51
C VAL A 166 -5.37 -11.79 0.29
N LEU A 167 -5.81 -12.89 -0.35
CA LEU A 167 -6.02 -14.17 0.31
C LEU A 167 -4.72 -14.80 0.84
N LYS A 168 -3.60 -14.63 0.12
CA LYS A 168 -2.27 -15.04 0.63
C LYS A 168 -1.86 -14.20 1.83
N ILE A 169 -2.09 -12.87 1.77
CA ILE A 169 -1.77 -11.97 2.87
C ILE A 169 -2.59 -12.33 4.11
N LEU A 170 -3.91 -12.50 3.99
CA LEU A 170 -4.78 -12.88 5.10
C LEU A 170 -4.39 -14.22 5.75
N ARG A 171 -4.01 -15.21 4.94
CA ARG A 171 -3.56 -16.53 5.42
C ARG A 171 -2.25 -16.45 6.20
N ASP A 172 -1.28 -15.64 5.72
CA ASP A 172 0.08 -15.64 6.24
C ASP A 172 0.31 -14.53 7.29
N ALA A 173 -0.50 -13.47 7.31
CA ALA A 173 -0.39 -12.36 8.26
C ALA A 173 -0.36 -12.78 9.73
N PRO A 174 -1.16 -13.76 10.22
CA PRO A 174 -1.10 -14.20 11.63
C PRO A 174 0.28 -14.70 12.05
N LEU A 175 1.08 -15.22 11.13
CA LEU A 175 2.44 -15.68 11.41
C LEU A 175 3.45 -14.51 11.59
N HIS A 176 3.04 -13.31 11.23
CA HIS A 176 3.87 -12.11 11.22
C HIS A 176 3.26 -10.94 12.02
N LEU A 177 2.07 -11.08 12.55
CA LEU A 177 1.49 -10.13 13.49
C LEU A 177 1.87 -10.50 14.93
N SER A 178 2.01 -9.50 15.79
CA SER A 178 1.99 -9.69 17.24
C SER A 178 0.59 -10.14 17.69
N GLU A 179 0.45 -10.66 18.91
CA GLU A 179 -0.83 -11.20 19.43
C GLU A 179 -1.98 -10.20 19.30
N ASP A 180 -1.71 -8.91 19.60
CA ASP A 180 -2.65 -7.81 19.47
C ASP A 180 -2.41 -6.99 18.18
N GLY A 181 -1.72 -7.57 17.20
CA GLY A 181 -1.37 -6.89 15.95
C GLY A 181 -2.57 -6.64 15.04
N LEU A 182 -2.45 -5.62 14.20
CA LEU A 182 -3.47 -5.15 13.28
C LEU A 182 -3.00 -5.25 11.83
N LEU A 183 -3.86 -5.75 10.96
CA LEU A 183 -3.70 -5.67 9.51
C LEU A 183 -4.67 -4.62 8.95
N ILE A 184 -4.15 -3.69 8.16
CA ILE A 184 -4.94 -2.76 7.32
C ILE A 184 -4.63 -3.06 5.85
N CYS A 185 -5.66 -3.37 5.08
CA CYS A 185 -5.51 -3.80 3.70
C CYS A 185 -6.49 -3.08 2.77
N GLU A 186 -5.97 -2.53 1.67
CA GLU A 186 -6.75 -1.99 0.57
C GLU A 186 -7.08 -3.11 -0.42
N VAL A 187 -8.35 -3.21 -0.86
CA VAL A 187 -8.86 -4.20 -1.81
C VAL A 187 -9.76 -3.56 -2.89
N GLY A 188 -9.94 -2.23 -2.84
CA GLY A 188 -10.73 -1.49 -3.81
C GLY A 188 -12.14 -2.07 -4.04
N GLU A 189 -12.51 -2.26 -5.28
CA GLU A 189 -13.84 -2.77 -5.68
C GLU A 189 -14.06 -4.25 -5.31
N SER A 190 -13.01 -4.99 -4.90
CA SER A 190 -13.12 -6.41 -4.52
C SER A 190 -13.73 -6.65 -3.13
N GLU A 191 -14.11 -5.58 -2.38
CA GLU A 191 -14.73 -5.64 -1.05
C GLU A 191 -15.88 -6.66 -0.98
N GLN A 192 -16.86 -6.55 -1.88
CA GLN A 192 -18.05 -7.41 -1.86
C GLN A 192 -17.74 -8.89 -2.18
N HIS A 193 -16.66 -9.14 -2.94
CA HIS A 193 -16.18 -10.49 -3.20
C HIS A 193 -15.52 -11.07 -1.96
N LEU A 194 -14.70 -10.28 -1.28
CA LEU A 194 -14.01 -10.71 -0.05
C LEU A 194 -15.00 -11.06 1.07
N ILE A 195 -16.03 -10.22 1.29
CA ILE A 195 -17.09 -10.47 2.29
C ILE A 195 -17.82 -11.79 2.02
N LYS A 196 -18.11 -12.09 0.74
CA LYS A 196 -18.79 -13.35 0.37
C LYS A 196 -17.91 -14.57 0.54
N LEU A 197 -16.60 -14.40 0.32
CA LEU A 197 -15.63 -15.50 0.37
C LEU A 197 -15.26 -15.88 1.81
N LEU A 198 -15.19 -14.90 2.71
CA LEU A 198 -14.80 -15.05 4.10
C LEU A 198 -15.85 -14.45 5.05
N PRO A 199 -17.08 -14.96 5.05
CA PRO A 199 -18.20 -14.40 5.82
C PRO A 199 -18.01 -14.55 7.35
N GLU A 200 -17.08 -15.38 7.80
CA GLU A 200 -16.74 -15.61 9.22
C GLU A 200 -15.71 -14.62 9.76
N VAL A 201 -15.03 -13.87 8.89
CA VAL A 201 -14.04 -12.87 9.33
C VAL A 201 -14.72 -11.52 9.54
N ASP A 202 -14.55 -10.94 10.72
CA ASP A 202 -15.12 -9.63 11.06
C ASP A 202 -14.21 -8.50 10.57
N PHE A 203 -14.32 -8.18 9.27
CA PHE A 203 -13.60 -7.07 8.66
C PHE A 203 -14.21 -5.73 9.10
N ALA A 204 -13.45 -4.88 9.78
CA ALA A 204 -13.85 -3.51 10.08
C ALA A 204 -13.59 -2.61 8.87
N TRP A 205 -14.60 -2.39 8.03
CA TRP A 205 -14.50 -1.52 6.84
C TRP A 205 -14.35 -0.06 7.24
N ILE A 206 -13.39 0.62 6.61
CA ILE A 206 -12.99 1.98 6.96
C ILE A 206 -13.65 2.97 6.02
N GLU A 207 -14.37 3.96 6.59
CA GLU A 207 -14.97 5.06 5.83
C GLU A 207 -14.01 6.25 5.78
N PHE A 208 -13.81 6.81 4.60
CA PHE A 208 -12.98 7.98 4.35
C PHE A 208 -13.82 9.21 4.00
N LYS A 209 -13.30 10.41 4.29
CA LYS A 209 -13.98 11.68 3.98
C LYS A 209 -14.26 11.86 2.49
N VAL A 210 -13.45 11.26 1.63
CA VAL A 210 -13.55 11.38 0.17
C VAL A 210 -14.35 10.24 -0.47
N GLY A 211 -15.01 9.39 0.33
CA GLY A 211 -15.91 8.36 -0.17
C GLY A 211 -15.25 7.22 -0.94
N GLN A 212 -13.98 6.97 -0.74
CA GLN A 212 -13.30 5.78 -1.26
C GLN A 212 -13.66 4.56 -0.41
N MET A 213 -13.85 3.42 -1.06
CA MET A 213 -14.25 2.16 -0.42
C MET A 213 -13.13 1.12 -0.55
N GLY A 214 -13.31 -0.01 0.15
CA GLY A 214 -12.45 -1.18 -0.02
C GLY A 214 -11.14 -1.10 0.76
N ILE A 215 -11.14 -0.50 1.96
CA ILE A 215 -10.07 -0.68 2.95
C ILE A 215 -10.68 -1.25 4.22
N PHE A 216 -10.06 -2.26 4.77
CA PHE A 216 -10.46 -2.85 6.04
C PHE A 216 -9.32 -2.89 7.05
N ALA A 217 -9.70 -2.93 8.31
CA ALA A 217 -8.85 -3.32 9.43
C ALA A 217 -9.32 -4.67 9.96
N VAL A 218 -8.39 -5.54 10.35
CA VAL A 218 -8.68 -6.82 11.00
C VAL A 218 -7.58 -7.14 12.01
N GLU A 219 -7.96 -7.60 13.20
CA GLU A 219 -7.02 -7.99 14.25
C GLU A 219 -6.46 -9.40 13.99
N CYS A 220 -5.23 -9.65 14.46
CA CYS A 220 -4.59 -10.97 14.34
C CYS A 220 -5.51 -12.12 14.82
N ARG A 221 -6.21 -11.92 15.93
CA ARG A 221 -7.10 -12.93 16.55
C ARG A 221 -8.33 -13.27 15.70
N GLU A 222 -8.75 -12.40 14.78
CA GLU A 222 -9.89 -12.64 13.88
C GLU A 222 -9.48 -13.43 12.62
N LEU A 223 -8.15 -13.59 12.40
CA LEU A 223 -7.57 -14.33 11.27
C LEU A 223 -7.16 -15.77 11.60
N ILE A 224 -7.26 -16.20 12.89
CA ILE A 224 -6.79 -17.51 13.38
C ILE A 224 -7.94 -18.51 13.45
#